data_3633d61349da10480d97628826a04f2f
#
_entry.id   3633d61349da10480d97628826a04f2f
#
_cell.length_a   1.000
_cell.length_b   1.000
_cell.length_c   1.000
_cell.angle_alpha   90.00
_cell.angle_beta   90.00
_cell.angle_gamma   90.00
#
_symmetry.space_group_name_H-M   'P 1'
#
loop_
_entity.id
_entity.type
_entity.pdbx_description
1 polymer ?
#
loop_
_entity_poly.entity_id
_entity_poly.type
_entity_poly.pdbx_seq_one_letter_code
_entity_poly.pdbx_strand_id
1 'polypeptide(L)'
;KGLPLAFNKDMQEDKEPLFDAFDTIRLTLSALDGMVATLVFRTDRMAAAADSPYAAAVDLAEYLVAGGTPFRDAHGIVGALVRAALAGEGSLVELVTADEHLGPDAAALLAPGAPVRRRTTPGGAGPGPVAVQRVRFADQLAAQSKRIAG
;
A
#
# COMPACT_ATOMS: atom_id res chain seq x y z
N LYS A 1 -4.24 -4.38 39.42
CA LYS A 1 -5.38 -3.80 40.09
C LYS A 1 -5.51 -4.40 41.49
N GLY A 2 -5.50 -3.58 42.52
CA GLY A 2 -5.64 -4.05 43.92
C GLY A 2 -7.09 -4.45 44.22
N LEU A 3 -7.37 -5.75 44.19
CA LEU A 3 -8.67 -6.30 44.58
C LEU A 3 -8.62 -6.72 46.02
N PRO A 4 -9.65 -6.44 46.88
CA PRO A 4 -9.70 -6.91 48.22
C PRO A 4 -9.87 -8.44 48.29
N LEU A 5 -9.44 -9.06 49.40
CA LEU A 5 -9.60 -10.50 49.65
C LEU A 5 -11.06 -10.81 50.03
N ALA A 6 -12.00 -10.43 49.19
CA ALA A 6 -13.43 -10.64 49.40
C ALA A 6 -14.11 -10.96 48.07
N PHE A 7 -15.37 -11.39 48.14
CA PHE A 7 -16.17 -11.61 46.93
C PHE A 7 -16.31 -10.32 46.12
N ASN A 8 -15.82 -10.35 44.89
CA ASN A 8 -15.91 -9.25 43.94
C ASN A 8 -16.85 -9.62 42.80
N LYS A 9 -17.96 -8.94 42.69
CA LYS A 9 -18.92 -9.12 41.59
C LYS A 9 -18.30 -8.83 40.21
N ASP A 10 -17.40 -7.85 40.15
CA ASP A 10 -16.64 -7.50 38.92
C ASP A 10 -15.91 -8.71 38.32
N MET A 11 -15.48 -9.66 39.16
CA MET A 11 -14.81 -10.88 38.68
C MET A 11 -15.79 -11.95 38.18
N GLN A 12 -17.07 -11.81 38.41
CA GLN A 12 -18.11 -12.65 37.82
C GLN A 12 -18.56 -12.13 36.45
N GLU A 13 -18.56 -10.80 36.30
CA GLU A 13 -19.02 -10.14 35.10
C GLU A 13 -17.92 -9.99 34.04
N ASP A 14 -16.67 -10.36 34.33
CA ASP A 14 -15.56 -10.29 33.39
C ASP A 14 -15.62 -11.33 32.28
N LYS A 15 -16.36 -12.41 32.45
CA LYS A 15 -16.44 -13.53 31.52
C LYS A 15 -17.45 -13.28 30.40
N GLU A 16 -18.52 -12.59 30.66
CA GLU A 16 -19.57 -12.29 29.66
C GLU A 16 -19.01 -11.50 28.48
N PRO A 17 -18.28 -10.37 28.68
CA PRO A 17 -17.62 -9.67 27.57
C PRO A 17 -16.58 -10.51 26.83
N LEU A 18 -15.90 -11.43 27.54
CA LEU A 18 -14.94 -12.33 26.89
C LEU A 18 -15.64 -13.33 25.97
N PHE A 19 -16.75 -13.93 26.38
CA PHE A 19 -17.51 -14.86 25.55
C PHE A 19 -18.16 -14.15 24.37
N ASP A 20 -18.72 -12.96 24.57
CA ASP A 20 -19.28 -12.13 23.50
C ASP A 20 -18.21 -11.76 22.47
N ALA A 21 -17.02 -11.36 22.92
CA ALA A 21 -15.89 -11.09 22.02
C ALA A 21 -15.47 -12.33 21.23
N PHE A 22 -15.45 -13.51 21.86
CA PHE A 22 -15.13 -14.78 21.20
C PHE A 22 -16.16 -15.15 20.13
N ASP A 23 -17.44 -15.05 20.44
CA ASP A 23 -18.52 -15.34 19.49
C ASP A 23 -18.54 -14.34 18.34
N THR A 24 -18.31 -13.06 18.61
CA THR A 24 -18.15 -12.01 17.59
C THR A 24 -17.00 -12.32 16.65
N ILE A 25 -15.83 -12.72 17.17
CA ILE A 25 -14.66 -13.08 16.35
C ILE A 25 -14.97 -14.31 15.51
N ARG A 26 -15.57 -15.35 16.05
CA ARG A 26 -15.96 -16.55 15.29
C ARG A 26 -16.88 -16.21 14.11
N LEU A 27 -17.92 -15.41 14.37
CA LEU A 27 -18.86 -14.99 13.33
C LEU A 27 -18.16 -14.15 12.26
N THR A 28 -17.32 -13.21 12.68
CA THR A 28 -16.55 -12.37 11.78
C THR A 28 -15.60 -13.17 10.90
N LEU A 29 -14.88 -14.14 11.47
CA LEU A 29 -13.97 -15.02 10.70
C LEU A 29 -14.74 -15.86 9.66
N SER A 30 -15.92 -16.40 10.01
CA SER A 30 -16.76 -17.14 9.06
C SER A 30 -17.24 -16.24 7.91
N ALA A 31 -17.61 -15.01 8.20
CA ALA A 31 -18.02 -14.05 7.18
C ALA A 31 -16.85 -13.64 6.27
N LEU A 32 -15.66 -13.42 6.85
CA LEU A 32 -14.43 -13.11 6.11
C LEU A 32 -13.98 -14.28 5.21
N ASP A 33 -14.11 -15.52 5.69
CA ASP A 33 -13.81 -16.71 4.89
C ASP A 33 -14.68 -16.77 3.62
N GLY A 34 -16.00 -16.60 3.77
CA GLY A 34 -16.91 -16.53 2.64
C GLY A 34 -16.63 -15.34 1.70
N MET A 35 -16.28 -14.19 2.25
CA MET A 35 -15.91 -13.02 1.47
C MET A 35 -14.64 -13.27 0.64
N VAL A 36 -13.60 -13.82 1.24
CA VAL A 36 -12.32 -14.10 0.55
C VAL A 36 -12.50 -15.20 -0.49
N ALA A 37 -13.28 -16.25 -0.19
CA ALA A 37 -13.56 -17.34 -1.12
C ALA A 37 -14.29 -16.90 -2.40
N THR A 38 -15.08 -15.84 -2.31
CA THR A 38 -15.87 -15.29 -3.44
C THR A 38 -15.25 -14.02 -4.05
N LEU A 39 -14.08 -13.57 -3.57
CA LEU A 39 -13.43 -12.36 -4.01
C LEU A 39 -12.95 -12.46 -5.46
N VAL A 40 -13.36 -11.52 -6.29
CA VAL A 40 -12.91 -11.40 -7.67
C VAL A 40 -12.14 -10.09 -7.85
N PHE A 41 -10.86 -10.21 -8.20
CA PHE A 41 -10.02 -9.05 -8.46
C PHE A 41 -10.28 -8.50 -9.87
N ARG A 42 -10.63 -7.23 -9.95
CA ARG A 42 -10.76 -6.49 -11.22
C ARG A 42 -9.38 -5.98 -11.63
N THR A 43 -8.53 -6.90 -12.11
CA THR A 43 -7.12 -6.63 -12.41
C THR A 43 -6.93 -5.57 -13.48
N ASP A 44 -7.85 -5.47 -14.43
CA ASP A 44 -7.92 -4.43 -15.45
C ASP A 44 -8.04 -3.02 -14.84
N ARG A 45 -8.97 -2.86 -13.90
CA ARG A 45 -9.18 -1.58 -13.20
C ARG A 45 -8.05 -1.27 -12.23
N MET A 46 -7.53 -2.28 -11.56
CA MET A 46 -6.39 -2.12 -10.65
C MET A 46 -5.13 -1.66 -11.41
N ALA A 47 -4.85 -2.26 -12.58
CA ALA A 47 -3.75 -1.84 -13.43
C ALA A 47 -3.92 -0.39 -13.91
N ALA A 48 -5.10 -0.03 -14.41
CA ALA A 48 -5.39 1.33 -14.86
C ALA A 48 -5.24 2.37 -13.73
N ALA A 49 -5.67 2.03 -12.51
CA ALA A 49 -5.53 2.93 -11.36
C ALA A 49 -4.07 3.08 -10.90
N ALA A 50 -3.25 2.02 -11.04
CA ALA A 50 -1.83 2.05 -10.69
C ALA A 50 -0.97 2.84 -11.69
N ASP A 51 -1.45 3.05 -12.90
CA ASP A 51 -0.74 3.76 -13.98
C ASP A 51 -1.04 5.27 -14.05
N SER A 52 -1.68 5.83 -13.03
CA SER A 52 -1.91 7.28 -12.99
C SER A 52 -0.58 8.05 -12.98
N PRO A 53 -0.32 8.95 -13.96
CA PRO A 53 0.90 9.74 -13.97
C PRO A 53 1.05 10.63 -12.74
N TYR A 54 -0.05 11.03 -12.12
CA TYR A 54 -0.04 11.79 -10.87
C TYR A 54 0.44 10.95 -9.66
N ALA A 55 0.21 9.64 -9.67
CA ALA A 55 0.76 8.73 -8.66
C ALA A 55 2.30 8.61 -8.77
N ALA A 56 2.85 8.85 -9.95
CA ALA A 56 4.28 8.85 -10.22
C ALA A 56 4.98 10.21 -9.92
N ALA A 57 4.23 11.25 -9.55
CA ALA A 57 4.81 12.57 -9.26
C ALA A 57 5.90 12.52 -8.16
N VAL A 58 5.78 11.59 -7.22
CA VAL A 58 6.81 11.37 -6.18
C VAL A 58 8.12 10.89 -6.82
N ASP A 59 8.07 10.04 -7.84
CA ASP A 59 9.28 9.54 -8.53
C ASP A 59 10.04 10.68 -9.23
N LEU A 60 9.33 11.71 -9.73
CA LEU A 60 9.94 12.91 -10.30
C LEU A 60 10.67 13.73 -9.23
N ALA A 61 10.07 13.89 -8.06
CA ALA A 61 10.73 14.59 -6.95
C ALA A 61 11.97 13.82 -6.46
N GLU A 62 11.88 12.50 -6.35
CA GLU A 62 13.03 11.64 -6.02
C GLU A 62 14.13 11.71 -7.07
N TYR A 63 13.78 11.81 -8.35
CA TYR A 63 14.75 11.99 -9.44
C TYR A 63 15.55 13.30 -9.29
N LEU A 64 14.86 14.41 -9.01
CA LEU A 64 15.51 15.69 -8.75
C LEU A 64 16.41 15.66 -7.50
N VAL A 65 15.94 15.03 -6.43
CA VAL A 65 16.73 14.87 -5.19
C VAL A 65 17.99 14.02 -5.43
N ALA A 66 17.87 12.95 -6.21
CA ALA A 66 19.02 12.14 -6.61
C ALA A 66 20.03 12.93 -7.47
N GLY A 67 19.56 13.94 -8.24
CA GLY A 67 20.38 14.92 -8.96
C GLY A 67 20.97 16.04 -8.09
N GLY A 68 20.70 16.04 -6.77
CA GLY A 68 21.23 17.03 -5.83
C GLY A 68 20.29 18.20 -5.49
N THR A 69 19.09 18.25 -6.05
CA THR A 69 18.10 19.27 -5.71
C THR A 69 17.56 19.05 -4.28
N PRO A 70 17.52 20.08 -3.41
CA PRO A 70 16.90 19.93 -2.09
C PRO A 70 15.44 19.48 -2.20
N PHE A 71 14.98 18.59 -1.31
CA PHE A 71 13.65 18.00 -1.40
C PHE A 71 12.52 19.05 -1.47
N ARG A 72 12.62 20.15 -0.71
CA ARG A 72 11.61 21.22 -0.75
C ARG A 72 11.47 21.84 -2.13
N ASP A 73 12.60 22.08 -2.80
CA ASP A 73 12.62 22.70 -4.12
C ASP A 73 12.13 21.68 -5.18
N ALA A 74 12.60 20.43 -5.12
CA ALA A 74 12.12 19.34 -5.96
C ALA A 74 10.59 19.17 -5.85
N HIS A 75 10.06 19.16 -4.64
CA HIS A 75 8.61 19.10 -4.40
C HIS A 75 7.88 20.32 -4.95
N GLY A 76 8.47 21.52 -4.85
CA GLY A 76 7.94 22.75 -5.42
C GLY A 76 7.81 22.69 -6.94
N ILE A 77 8.90 22.28 -7.63
CA ILE A 77 8.96 22.13 -9.08
C ILE A 77 7.90 21.13 -9.55
N VAL A 78 7.91 19.91 -9.02
CA VAL A 78 6.96 18.86 -9.42
C VAL A 78 5.52 19.28 -9.11
N GLY A 79 5.29 19.91 -7.96
CA GLY A 79 3.98 20.41 -7.58
C GLY A 79 3.45 21.50 -8.54
N ALA A 80 4.32 22.35 -9.11
CA ALA A 80 3.94 23.31 -10.13
C ALA A 80 3.51 22.61 -11.42
N LEU A 81 4.26 21.64 -11.91
CA LEU A 81 3.94 20.88 -13.11
C LEU A 81 2.62 20.10 -12.96
N VAL A 82 2.39 19.47 -11.81
CA VAL A 82 1.12 18.79 -11.53
C VAL A 82 -0.05 19.77 -11.54
N ARG A 83 0.10 20.96 -10.95
CA ARG A 83 -0.96 22.00 -10.99
C ARG A 83 -1.23 22.49 -12.41
N ALA A 84 -0.19 22.73 -13.22
CA ALA A 84 -0.32 23.13 -14.61
C ALA A 84 -1.06 22.05 -15.44
N ALA A 85 -0.70 20.77 -15.26
CA ALA A 85 -1.41 19.66 -15.89
C ALA A 85 -2.88 19.59 -15.50
N LEU A 86 -3.20 19.77 -14.22
CA LEU A 86 -4.58 19.78 -13.72
C LEU A 86 -5.36 21.03 -14.20
N ALA A 87 -4.68 22.13 -14.46
CA ALA A 87 -5.27 23.34 -15.08
C ALA A 87 -5.50 23.20 -16.59
N GLY A 88 -5.03 22.11 -17.22
CA GLY A 88 -5.21 21.85 -18.66
C GLY A 88 -4.16 22.53 -19.55
N GLU A 89 -3.02 22.94 -19.00
CA GLU A 89 -1.93 23.59 -19.75
C GLU A 89 -1.11 22.58 -20.60
N GLY A 90 -1.37 21.30 -20.44
CA GLY A 90 -0.75 20.18 -21.15
C GLY A 90 -0.83 18.90 -20.34
N SER A 91 -0.43 17.77 -20.92
CA SER A 91 -0.28 16.54 -20.13
C SER A 91 0.95 16.63 -19.22
N LEU A 92 0.92 15.94 -18.08
CA LEU A 92 2.07 15.95 -17.17
C LEU A 92 3.35 15.46 -17.86
N VAL A 93 3.24 14.49 -18.78
CA VAL A 93 4.38 13.99 -19.58
C VAL A 93 4.98 15.07 -20.46
N GLU A 94 4.17 15.85 -21.16
CA GLU A 94 4.63 16.95 -22.02
C GLU A 94 5.31 18.05 -21.18
N LEU A 95 4.68 18.45 -20.07
CA LEU A 95 5.21 19.47 -19.18
C LEU A 95 6.55 19.06 -18.56
N VAL A 96 6.66 17.80 -18.11
CA VAL A 96 7.91 17.24 -17.57
C VAL A 96 8.99 17.16 -18.63
N THR A 97 8.64 16.78 -19.88
CA THR A 97 9.60 16.69 -20.99
C THR A 97 10.19 18.05 -21.35
N ALA A 98 9.39 19.12 -21.24
CA ALA A 98 9.79 20.49 -21.55
C ALA A 98 10.45 21.22 -20.39
N ASP A 99 10.42 20.68 -19.17
CA ASP A 99 10.98 21.32 -17.98
C ASP A 99 12.52 21.28 -17.99
N GLU A 100 13.16 22.39 -17.62
CA GLU A 100 14.62 22.56 -17.65
C GLU A 100 15.36 21.72 -16.59
N HIS A 101 14.67 21.30 -15.52
CA HIS A 101 15.26 20.52 -14.43
C HIS A 101 15.04 19.01 -14.60
N LEU A 102 14.03 18.59 -15.37
CA LEU A 102 13.59 17.20 -15.50
C LEU A 102 13.93 16.61 -16.88
N GLY A 103 13.32 17.11 -17.92
CA GLY A 103 13.57 16.67 -19.29
C GLY A 103 13.03 15.26 -19.65
N PRO A 104 13.41 14.74 -20.84
CA PRO A 104 12.89 13.46 -21.37
C PRO A 104 13.20 12.25 -20.50
N ASP A 105 14.34 12.23 -19.81
CA ASP A 105 14.75 11.09 -18.97
C ASP A 105 13.83 10.95 -17.77
N ALA A 106 13.45 12.07 -17.16
CA ALA A 106 12.49 12.08 -16.08
C ALA A 106 11.07 11.73 -16.57
N ALA A 107 10.69 12.17 -17.77
CA ALA A 107 9.40 11.81 -18.38
C ALA A 107 9.21 10.30 -18.57
N ALA A 108 10.30 9.55 -18.77
CA ALA A 108 10.26 8.08 -18.84
C ALA A 108 9.79 7.42 -17.53
N LEU A 109 9.89 8.12 -16.39
CA LEU A 109 9.37 7.66 -15.10
C LEU A 109 7.83 7.61 -15.06
N LEU A 110 7.18 8.37 -15.94
CA LEU A 110 5.72 8.42 -16.07
C LEU A 110 5.18 7.37 -17.06
N ALA A 111 6.05 6.57 -17.68
CA ALA A 111 5.63 5.53 -18.62
C ALA A 111 4.78 4.46 -17.94
N PRO A 112 3.81 3.84 -18.65
CA PRO A 112 2.92 2.83 -18.09
C PRO A 112 3.66 1.72 -17.34
N GLY A 113 3.25 1.46 -16.09
CA GLY A 113 3.84 0.47 -15.19
C GLY A 113 5.22 0.84 -14.62
N ALA A 114 5.87 1.93 -15.05
CA ALA A 114 7.17 2.34 -14.51
C ALA A 114 7.12 2.63 -13.01
N PRO A 115 6.13 3.35 -12.47
CA PRO A 115 6.04 3.64 -11.04
C PRO A 115 6.00 2.36 -10.19
N VAL A 116 5.25 1.35 -10.62
CA VAL A 116 5.13 0.07 -9.90
C VAL A 116 6.44 -0.71 -9.95
N ARG A 117 7.06 -0.81 -11.14
CA ARG A 117 8.34 -1.53 -11.32
C ARG A 117 9.48 -0.96 -10.48
N ARG A 118 9.46 0.32 -10.18
CA ARG A 118 10.47 1.02 -9.37
C ARG A 118 10.36 0.75 -7.87
N ARG A 119 9.27 0.20 -7.37
CA ARG A 119 9.07 -0.13 -5.94
C ARG A 119 9.83 -1.41 -5.57
N THR A 120 11.17 -1.36 -5.57
CA THR A 120 12.08 -2.51 -5.40
C THR A 120 12.52 -2.75 -3.95
N THR A 121 12.24 -1.83 -3.04
CA THR A 121 12.57 -1.99 -1.61
C THR A 121 11.80 -3.16 -0.97
N PRO A 122 12.33 -3.82 0.05
CA PRO A 122 11.61 -4.87 0.78
C PRO A 122 10.23 -4.38 1.24
N GLY A 123 9.18 -5.14 0.91
CA GLY A 123 7.78 -4.75 1.16
C GLY A 123 7.16 -3.82 0.12
N GLY A 124 7.91 -3.39 -0.88
CA GLY A 124 7.41 -2.58 -1.99
C GLY A 124 6.48 -3.35 -2.92
N ALA A 125 5.67 -2.62 -3.71
CA ALA A 125 4.67 -3.17 -4.62
C ALA A 125 5.25 -3.66 -5.96
N GLY A 126 6.56 -3.55 -6.19
CA GLY A 126 7.19 -4.03 -7.42
C GLY A 126 7.20 -5.55 -7.53
N PRO A 127 7.36 -6.10 -8.75
CA PRO A 127 7.27 -7.55 -8.99
C PRO A 127 8.22 -8.39 -8.12
N GLY A 128 9.46 -7.94 -7.94
CA GLY A 128 10.45 -8.63 -7.13
C GLY A 128 10.06 -8.75 -5.65
N PRO A 129 9.85 -7.64 -4.92
CA PRO A 129 9.39 -7.67 -3.54
C PRO A 129 8.09 -8.45 -3.33
N VAL A 130 7.12 -8.31 -4.25
CA VAL A 130 5.85 -9.05 -4.19
C VAL A 130 6.10 -10.57 -4.33
N ALA A 131 6.96 -11.01 -5.23
CA ALA A 131 7.32 -12.42 -5.37
C ALA A 131 7.90 -12.99 -4.08
N VAL A 132 8.83 -12.27 -3.43
CA VAL A 132 9.41 -12.65 -2.14
C VAL A 132 8.34 -12.77 -1.05
N GLN A 133 7.42 -11.81 -0.96
CA GLN A 133 6.34 -11.84 0.04
C GLN A 133 5.36 -13.02 -0.21
N ARG A 134 5.07 -13.33 -1.46
CA ARG A 134 4.22 -14.48 -1.80
C ARG A 134 4.82 -15.81 -1.33
N VAL A 135 6.12 -16.01 -1.55
CA VAL A 135 6.82 -17.22 -1.06
C VAL A 135 6.76 -17.28 0.46
N ARG A 136 7.16 -16.18 1.14
CA ARG A 136 7.12 -16.10 2.60
C ARG A 136 5.72 -16.41 3.16
N PHE A 137 4.68 -15.88 2.55
CA PHE A 137 3.31 -16.11 2.98
C PHE A 137 2.88 -17.57 2.79
N ALA A 138 3.23 -18.19 1.65
CA ALA A 138 2.96 -19.61 1.40
C ALA A 138 3.65 -20.51 2.43
N ASP A 139 4.92 -20.24 2.77
CA ASP A 139 5.66 -21.00 3.77
C ASP A 139 5.03 -20.86 5.16
N GLN A 140 4.60 -19.66 5.55
CA GLN A 140 3.90 -19.41 6.82
C GLN A 140 2.58 -20.16 6.88
N LEU A 141 1.78 -20.15 5.82
CA LEU A 141 0.53 -20.90 5.75
C LEU A 141 0.77 -22.42 5.88
N ALA A 142 1.76 -22.96 5.18
CA ALA A 142 2.11 -24.37 5.26
C ALA A 142 2.54 -24.77 6.69
N ALA A 143 3.34 -23.93 7.35
CA ALA A 143 3.76 -24.15 8.74
C ALA A 143 2.57 -24.10 9.73
N GLN A 144 1.66 -23.14 9.56
CA GLN A 144 0.45 -23.04 10.37
C GLN A 144 -0.50 -24.22 10.18
N SER A 145 -0.71 -24.66 8.93
CA SER A 145 -1.55 -25.80 8.62
C SER A 145 -1.05 -27.09 9.29
N LYS A 146 0.27 -27.30 9.27
CA LYS A 146 0.88 -28.46 9.97
C LYS A 146 0.66 -28.39 11.48
N ARG A 147 0.75 -27.20 12.08
CA ARG A 147 0.54 -27.02 13.53
C ARG A 147 -0.91 -27.26 13.97
N ILE A 148 -1.87 -26.98 13.09
CA ILE A 148 -3.30 -27.16 13.38
C ILE A 148 -3.73 -28.62 13.18
N ALA A 149 -3.08 -29.35 12.24
CA ALA A 149 -3.42 -30.73 11.91
C ALA A 149 -2.79 -31.78 12.85
N GLY A 150 -1.81 -31.42 13.66
CA GLY A 150 -1.17 -32.29 14.67
C GLY A 150 -1.59 -31.97 16.07
#